data_077559f02761d8de69062335f4c6d0b9
#
_entry.id   077559f02761d8de69062335f4c6d0b9
#
_cell.length_a   1.000
_cell.length_b   1.000
_cell.length_c   1.000
_cell.angle_alpha   90.00
_cell.angle_beta   90.00
_cell.angle_gamma   90.00
#
_symmetry.space_group_name_H-M   'P 1'
#
loop_
_entity.id
_entity.type
_entity.pdbx_description
1 polymer ?
#
loop_
_entity_poly.entity_id
_entity_poly.type
_entity_poly.pdbx_seq_one_letter_code
_entity_poly.pdbx_strand_id
1 'polypeptide(L)'
;MPNEPLYNVVLHNDDVTPMEFVVQVLQRFIGLDYEEAIKLMLRIHHEGKASHGAYTLEQAEATIAGILAFAHEHNHPLGCTLEEAR
;
A
#
# COMPACT_ATOMS: atom_id res chain seq x y z
N MET A 1 -26.67 -4.49 -12.30
CA MET A 1 -25.46 -4.51 -11.50
C MET A 1 -25.23 -3.18 -10.85
N PRO A 2 -25.20 -3.18 -9.61
CA PRO A 2 -24.88 -1.92 -8.94
C PRO A 2 -23.47 -1.48 -9.27
N ASN A 3 -23.30 -0.20 -9.34
CA ASN A 3 -22.01 0.41 -9.53
C ASN A 3 -21.43 0.68 -8.17
N GLU A 4 -20.85 -0.34 -7.60
CA GLU A 4 -20.23 -0.17 -6.30
C GLU A 4 -18.96 0.63 -6.47
N PRO A 5 -18.71 1.55 -5.58
CA PRO A 5 -17.46 2.28 -5.67
C PRO A 5 -16.28 1.36 -5.42
N LEU A 6 -15.20 1.67 -6.09
CA LEU A 6 -13.94 0.96 -5.88
C LEU A 6 -12.99 1.89 -5.16
N TYR A 7 -11.98 1.30 -4.56
CA TYR A 7 -11.07 2.02 -3.68
C TYR A 7 -9.64 1.65 -3.98
N ASN A 8 -8.75 2.57 -3.68
CA ASN A 8 -7.31 2.33 -3.79
C ASN A 8 -6.71 2.28 -2.39
N VAL A 9 -5.66 1.51 -2.28
CA VAL A 9 -4.78 1.51 -1.12
C VAL A 9 -3.66 2.49 -1.43
N VAL A 10 -3.45 3.47 -0.56
CA VAL A 10 -2.44 4.50 -0.75
C VAL A 10 -1.34 4.29 0.27
N LEU A 11 -0.10 4.14 -0.21
CA LEU A 11 1.05 4.00 0.65
C LEU A 11 1.80 5.32 0.67
N HIS A 12 2.20 5.75 1.86
CA HIS A 12 2.82 7.05 2.07
C HIS A 12 4.28 6.88 2.43
N ASN A 13 5.11 7.72 1.83
CA ASN A 13 6.53 7.73 2.16
C ASN A 13 6.75 8.33 3.54
N ASP A 14 7.78 7.86 4.21
CA ASP A 14 8.26 8.47 5.44
C ASP A 14 9.77 8.24 5.49
N ASP A 15 10.45 8.93 6.42
CA ASP A 15 11.90 8.92 6.46
C ASP A 15 12.48 7.80 7.30
N VAL A 16 11.63 7.02 7.94
CA VAL A 16 12.07 6.01 8.91
C VAL A 16 11.94 4.60 8.36
N THR A 17 10.87 4.32 7.64
CA THR A 17 10.62 2.96 7.13
C THR A 17 11.64 2.62 6.04
N PRO A 18 12.37 1.51 6.18
CA PRO A 18 13.35 1.13 5.15
C PRO A 18 12.67 0.79 3.83
N MET A 19 13.32 1.12 2.74
CA MET A 19 12.81 0.81 1.40
C MET A 19 12.59 -0.68 1.22
N GLU A 20 13.48 -1.50 1.77
CA GLU A 20 13.35 -2.94 1.68
C GLU A 20 12.07 -3.43 2.32
N PHE A 21 11.67 -2.78 3.41
CA PHE A 21 10.45 -3.14 4.09
C PHE A 21 9.23 -2.80 3.22
N VAL A 22 9.27 -1.65 2.56
CA VAL A 22 8.19 -1.26 1.67
C VAL A 22 8.05 -2.27 0.53
N VAL A 23 9.17 -2.69 -0.06
CA VAL A 23 9.15 -3.71 -1.11
C VAL A 23 8.50 -5.00 -0.60
N GLN A 24 8.88 -5.40 0.59
CA GLN A 24 8.33 -6.61 1.20
C GLN A 24 6.81 -6.50 1.40
N VAL A 25 6.35 -5.34 1.85
CA VAL A 25 4.93 -5.08 2.04
C VAL A 25 4.20 -5.18 0.69
N LEU A 26 4.76 -4.58 -0.34
CA LEU A 26 4.14 -4.58 -1.66
C LEU A 26 4.03 -5.99 -2.24
N GLN A 27 5.03 -6.81 -2.01
CA GLN A 27 4.97 -8.19 -2.46
C GLN A 27 3.98 -9.01 -1.65
N ARG A 28 3.98 -8.83 -0.35
CA ARG A 28 3.23 -9.68 0.56
C ARG A 28 1.74 -9.32 0.61
N PHE A 29 1.42 -8.03 0.66
CA PHE A 29 0.04 -7.59 0.87
C PHE A 29 -0.64 -7.12 -0.39
N ILE A 30 0.13 -6.57 -1.33
CA ILE A 30 -0.43 -6.08 -2.59
C ILE A 30 -0.31 -7.15 -3.68
N GLY A 31 0.65 -8.06 -3.55
CA GLY A 31 0.80 -9.17 -4.49
C GLY A 31 1.61 -8.85 -5.72
N LEU A 32 2.44 -7.82 -5.66
CA LEU A 32 3.29 -7.46 -6.80
C LEU A 32 4.50 -8.38 -6.85
N ASP A 33 5.01 -8.63 -8.06
CA ASP A 33 6.28 -9.30 -8.16
C ASP A 33 7.39 -8.34 -7.76
N TYR A 34 8.62 -8.84 -7.69
CA TYR A 34 9.72 -8.04 -7.17
C TYR A 34 9.98 -6.79 -8.00
N GLU A 35 9.99 -6.92 -9.32
CA GLU A 35 10.25 -5.77 -10.19
C GLU A 35 9.19 -4.71 -10.06
N GLU A 36 7.93 -5.12 -10.02
CA GLU A 36 6.83 -4.18 -9.88
C GLU A 36 6.84 -3.52 -8.52
N ALA A 37 7.20 -4.30 -7.49
CA ALA A 37 7.29 -3.76 -6.14
C ALA A 37 8.39 -2.70 -6.04
N ILE A 38 9.52 -2.93 -6.68
CA ILE A 38 10.60 -1.95 -6.71
C ILE A 38 10.14 -0.67 -7.40
N LYS A 39 9.45 -0.80 -8.54
CA LYS A 39 8.98 0.38 -9.26
C LYS A 39 8.00 1.19 -8.44
N LEU A 40 7.07 0.51 -7.78
CA LEU A 40 6.09 1.22 -6.98
C LEU A 40 6.74 1.85 -5.74
N MET A 41 7.68 1.15 -5.12
CA MET A 41 8.41 1.68 -3.99
C MET A 41 9.15 2.96 -4.37
N LEU A 42 9.77 2.97 -5.56
CA LEU A 42 10.46 4.18 -6.02
C LEU A 42 9.50 5.32 -6.25
N ARG A 43 8.30 5.04 -6.78
CA ARG A 43 7.29 6.08 -6.94
C ARG A 43 6.87 6.66 -5.59
N ILE A 44 6.66 5.79 -4.60
CA ILE A 44 6.30 6.24 -3.26
C ILE A 44 7.41 7.16 -2.74
N HIS A 45 8.65 6.74 -2.90
CA HIS A 45 9.79 7.49 -2.39
C HIS A 45 9.91 8.85 -3.09
N HIS A 46 9.76 8.88 -4.40
CA HIS A 46 9.97 10.11 -5.16
C HIS A 46 8.77 11.06 -5.12
N GLU A 47 7.56 10.51 -5.11
CA GLU A 47 6.36 11.33 -5.20
C GLU A 47 5.68 11.56 -3.86
N GLY A 48 6.16 10.90 -2.81
CA GLY A 48 5.61 11.05 -1.47
C GLY A 48 4.52 10.07 -1.15
N LYS A 49 3.83 9.55 -2.16
CA LYS A 49 2.82 8.50 -1.98
C LYS A 49 2.50 7.92 -3.34
N ALA A 50 1.91 6.73 -3.32
CA ALA A 50 1.39 6.12 -4.54
C ALA A 50 0.24 5.22 -4.16
N SER A 51 -0.66 5.00 -5.11
CA SER A 51 -1.84 4.19 -4.86
C SER A 51 -1.83 2.96 -5.74
N HIS A 52 -2.56 1.97 -5.30
CA HIS A 52 -2.73 0.72 -6.04
C HIS A 52 -4.18 0.25 -5.85
N GLY A 53 -4.77 -0.20 -6.91
CA GLY A 53 -6.14 -0.70 -6.87
C GLY A 53 -6.51 -1.27 -8.23
N ALA A 54 -7.77 -1.48 -8.48
CA ALA A 54 -8.85 -1.07 -7.59
C ALA A 54 -9.34 -2.26 -6.78
N TYR A 55 -9.87 -1.97 -5.61
CA TYR A 55 -10.35 -2.97 -4.67
C TYR A 55 -11.78 -2.66 -4.27
N THR A 56 -12.51 -3.67 -3.83
CA THR A 56 -13.74 -3.39 -3.09
C THR A 56 -13.36 -2.74 -1.76
N LEU A 57 -14.31 -2.08 -1.13
CA LEU A 57 -14.04 -1.45 0.17
C LEU A 57 -13.54 -2.48 1.18
N GLU A 58 -14.19 -3.63 1.20
CA GLU A 58 -13.83 -4.69 2.14
C GLU A 58 -12.40 -5.18 1.92
N GLN A 59 -12.03 -5.39 0.66
CA GLN A 59 -10.68 -5.83 0.33
C GLN A 59 -9.65 -4.78 0.69
N ALA A 60 -9.96 -3.52 0.39
CA ALA A 60 -9.03 -2.44 0.67
C ALA A 60 -8.79 -2.30 2.17
N GLU A 61 -9.87 -2.36 2.94
CA GLU A 61 -9.75 -2.23 4.39
C GLU A 61 -8.96 -3.37 4.99
N ALA A 62 -9.18 -4.59 4.51
CA ALA A 62 -8.42 -5.75 5.01
C ALA A 62 -6.95 -5.62 4.68
N THR A 63 -6.65 -5.17 3.45
CA THR A 63 -5.26 -5.00 3.03
C THR A 63 -4.56 -3.93 3.87
N ILE A 64 -5.23 -2.80 4.09
CA ILE A 64 -4.67 -1.72 4.89
C ILE A 64 -4.42 -2.19 6.32
N ALA A 65 -5.39 -2.88 6.90
CA ALA A 65 -5.24 -3.38 8.26
C ALA A 65 -4.05 -4.31 8.38
N GLY A 66 -3.87 -5.20 7.39
CA GLY A 66 -2.74 -6.11 7.38
C GLY A 66 -1.40 -5.39 7.28
N ILE A 67 -1.34 -4.40 6.40
CA ILE A 67 -0.11 -3.62 6.20
C ILE A 67 0.25 -2.87 7.48
N LEU A 68 -0.74 -2.19 8.08
CA LEU A 68 -0.48 -1.39 9.28
C LEU A 68 -0.06 -2.27 10.44
N ALA A 69 -0.70 -3.44 10.60
CA ALA A 69 -0.34 -4.36 11.67
C ALA A 69 1.08 -4.87 11.50
N PHE A 70 1.44 -5.24 10.26
CA PHE A 70 2.76 -5.75 9.97
C PHE A 70 3.82 -4.67 10.20
N ALA A 71 3.55 -3.45 9.77
CA ALA A 71 4.48 -2.34 9.98
C ALA A 71 4.65 -2.04 11.46
N HIS A 72 3.54 -2.04 12.20
CA HIS A 72 3.58 -1.80 13.64
C HIS A 72 4.40 -2.86 14.35
N GLU A 73 4.22 -4.11 13.95
CA GLU A 73 4.95 -5.23 14.51
C GLU A 73 6.45 -5.07 14.36
N HIS A 74 6.87 -4.45 13.28
CA HIS A 74 8.30 -4.24 12.99
C HIS A 74 8.77 -2.84 13.36
N ASN A 75 7.93 -2.09 14.06
CA ASN A 75 8.27 -0.74 14.54
C ASN A 75 8.58 0.24 13.41
N HIS A 76 7.84 0.13 12.32
CA HIS A 76 7.98 1.05 11.19
C HIS A 76 6.71 1.89 11.08
N PRO A 77 6.84 3.21 10.91
CA PRO A 77 5.68 4.10 10.84
C PRO A 77 5.12 4.24 9.43
N LEU A 78 5.13 3.18 8.66
CA LEU A 78 4.63 3.22 7.29
C LEU A 78 3.15 3.59 7.28
N GLY A 79 2.80 4.64 6.56
CA GLY A 79 1.42 5.08 6.43
C GLY A 79 0.72 4.40 5.27
N CYS A 80 -0.54 4.06 5.51
CA CYS A 80 -1.34 3.39 4.49
C CYS A 80 -2.78 3.81 4.69
N THR A 81 -3.39 4.39 3.67
CA THR A 81 -4.74 4.93 3.78
C THR A 81 -5.61 4.49 2.61
N LEU A 82 -6.88 4.82 2.73
CA LEU A 82 -7.90 4.47 1.76
C LEU A 82 -8.23 5.70 0.93
N GLU A 83 -8.42 5.51 -0.36
CA GLU A 83 -8.89 6.60 -1.20
C GLU A 83 -9.89 6.03 -2.19
N GLU A 84 -10.91 6.81 -2.52
CA GLU A 84 -11.90 6.36 -3.48
C GLU A 84 -11.28 6.35 -4.86
N ALA A 85 -11.41 5.24 -5.56
CA ALA A 85 -10.95 5.14 -6.94
C ALA A 85 -12.07 5.58 -7.84
N ARG A 86 -11.74 6.09 -8.95
CA ARG A 86 -12.76 6.53 -9.88
C ARG A 86 -13.01 5.53 -10.92
#